data_1b1cea407aa3c8b7338eab9922a2d030
#
_entry.id   1b1cea407aa3c8b7338eab9922a2d030
#
_cell.length_a   1.000
_cell.length_b   1.000
_cell.length_c   1.000
_cell.angle_alpha   90.00
_cell.angle_beta   90.00
_cell.angle_gamma   90.00
#
_symmetry.space_group_name_H-M   'P 1'
#
loop_
_entity.id
_entity.type
_entity.pdbx_description
1 polymer ?
#
loop_
_entity_poly.entity_id
_entity_poly.type
_entity_poly.pdbx_seq_one_letter_code
_entity_poly.pdbx_strand_id
1 'polypeptide(L)'
;LLEDGKKQEQLCVKKYQGYANSVQDVQLKNLLMEIAQEEQHHHDMIDQMLQGMTPNMTHSGGATIPQSNNMFESFSGNTNDQILLEDLLSTEKYVSSFYDTVVFESADPKVRQAIQHIQKDEQNHGQKIFNYMNSHGMYDVKY
;
A
#
# COMPACT_ATOMS: atom_id res chain seq x y z
N LEU A 1 2.97 -19.52 -4.37
CA LEU A 1 2.20 -18.43 -3.73
C LEU A 1 3.07 -17.25 -3.32
N LEU A 2 4.18 -17.49 -2.61
CA LEU A 2 5.07 -16.39 -2.19
C LEU A 2 5.71 -15.67 -3.39
N GLU A 3 6.05 -16.39 -4.45
CA GLU A 3 6.55 -15.77 -5.68
C GLU A 3 5.53 -14.82 -6.30
N ASP A 4 4.27 -15.21 -6.30
CA ASP A 4 3.19 -14.36 -6.79
C ASP A 4 3.01 -13.14 -5.90
N GLY A 5 3.11 -13.32 -4.59
CA GLY A 5 3.08 -12.21 -3.63
C GLY A 5 4.19 -11.21 -3.86
N LYS A 6 5.41 -11.70 -4.10
CA LYS A 6 6.57 -10.84 -4.42
C LYS A 6 6.31 -9.99 -5.66
N LYS A 7 5.76 -10.59 -6.71
CA LYS A 7 5.41 -9.88 -7.95
C LYS A 7 4.32 -8.83 -7.70
N GLN A 8 3.32 -9.17 -6.90
CA GLN A 8 2.24 -8.25 -6.55
C GLN A 8 2.78 -7.03 -5.80
N GLU A 9 3.66 -7.25 -4.82
CA GLU A 9 4.26 -6.15 -4.07
C GLU A 9 5.10 -5.26 -4.97
N GLN A 10 5.88 -5.85 -5.88
CA GLN A 10 6.68 -5.09 -6.84
C GLN A 10 5.80 -4.21 -7.74
N LEU A 11 4.68 -4.76 -8.19
CA LEU A 11 3.70 -4.01 -8.99
C LEU A 11 3.08 -2.88 -8.17
N CYS A 12 2.73 -3.13 -6.92
CA CYS A 12 2.19 -2.11 -6.01
C CYS A 12 3.18 -0.96 -5.81
N VAL A 13 4.46 -1.26 -5.57
CA VAL A 13 5.50 -0.23 -5.42
C VAL A 13 5.50 0.68 -6.64
N LYS A 14 5.54 0.11 -7.84
CA LYS A 14 5.57 0.87 -9.09
C LYS A 14 4.30 1.70 -9.27
N LYS A 15 3.15 1.13 -8.94
CA LYS A 15 1.86 1.78 -9.07
C LYS A 15 1.77 3.01 -8.15
N TYR A 16 2.11 2.84 -6.87
CA TYR A 16 2.08 3.95 -5.90
C TYR A 16 3.09 5.04 -6.25
N GLN A 17 4.30 4.67 -6.66
CA GLN A 17 5.29 5.65 -7.10
C GLN A 17 4.84 6.42 -8.34
N GLY A 18 4.30 5.71 -9.33
CA GLY A 18 3.81 6.34 -10.56
C GLY A 18 2.65 7.29 -10.28
N TYR A 19 1.71 6.89 -9.46
CA TYR A 19 0.58 7.73 -9.09
C TYR A 19 1.00 8.93 -8.25
N ALA A 20 1.96 8.76 -7.34
CA ALA A 20 2.50 9.88 -6.56
C ALA A 20 3.08 10.97 -7.45
N ASN A 21 3.67 10.60 -8.58
CA ASN A 21 4.22 11.56 -9.54
C ASN A 21 3.16 12.28 -10.37
N SER A 22 1.93 11.77 -10.41
CA SER A 22 0.86 12.34 -11.23
C SER A 22 -0.12 13.21 -10.45
N VAL A 23 -0.09 13.16 -9.13
CA VAL A 23 -0.98 13.97 -8.28
C VAL A 23 -0.30 15.29 -7.90
N GLN A 24 -1.12 16.33 -7.70
CA GLN A 24 -0.63 17.67 -7.36
C GLN A 24 -0.73 17.97 -5.86
N ASP A 25 -1.71 17.38 -5.19
CA ASP A 25 -1.88 17.56 -3.75
C ASP A 25 -0.69 16.97 -3.00
N VAL A 26 0.03 17.81 -2.28
CA VAL A 26 1.21 17.40 -1.51
C VAL A 26 0.86 16.35 -0.46
N GLN A 27 -0.29 16.50 0.20
CA GLN A 27 -0.76 15.54 1.20
C GLN A 27 -0.98 14.16 0.57
N LEU A 28 -1.64 14.12 -0.59
CA LEU A 28 -1.88 12.87 -1.31
C LEU A 28 -0.56 12.27 -1.81
N LYS A 29 0.31 13.09 -2.37
CA LYS A 29 1.62 12.65 -2.84
C LYS A 29 2.41 11.98 -1.72
N ASN A 30 2.45 12.61 -0.55
CA ASN A 30 3.17 12.06 0.61
C ASN A 30 2.54 10.75 1.09
N LEU A 31 1.22 10.67 1.11
CA LEU A 31 0.51 9.44 1.46
C LEU A 31 0.88 8.29 0.52
N LEU A 32 0.86 8.55 -0.80
CA LEU A 32 1.18 7.51 -1.80
C LEU A 32 2.64 7.09 -1.72
N MET A 33 3.56 8.00 -1.47
CA MET A 33 4.98 7.68 -1.30
C MET A 33 5.23 6.88 -0.01
N GLU A 34 4.54 7.20 1.07
CA GLU A 34 4.60 6.43 2.32
C GLU A 34 4.16 4.99 2.09
N ILE A 35 3.02 4.80 1.41
CA ILE A 35 2.52 3.47 1.10
C ILE A 35 3.50 2.72 0.18
N ALA A 36 4.08 3.40 -0.81
CA ALA A 36 5.08 2.79 -1.69
C ALA A 36 6.26 2.22 -0.89
N GLN A 37 6.72 2.92 0.14
CA GLN A 37 7.82 2.45 0.99
C GLN A 37 7.40 1.21 1.80
N GLU A 38 6.19 1.18 2.31
CA GLU A 38 5.68 0.02 3.03
C GLU A 38 5.54 -1.19 2.11
N GLU A 39 5.07 -0.98 0.88
CA GLU A 39 4.99 -2.05 -0.12
C GLU A 39 6.38 -2.58 -0.49
N GLN A 40 7.38 -1.72 -0.56
CA GLN A 40 8.77 -2.16 -0.76
C GLN A 40 9.24 -3.01 0.41
N HIS A 41 8.90 -2.64 1.62
CA HIS A 41 9.22 -3.43 2.80
C HIS A 41 8.55 -4.81 2.76
N HIS A 42 7.30 -4.88 2.35
CA HIS A 42 6.58 -6.15 2.16
C HIS A 42 7.26 -7.03 1.13
N HIS A 43 7.68 -6.44 0.01
CA HIS A 43 8.45 -7.15 -1.02
C HIS A 43 9.71 -7.77 -0.42
N ASP A 44 10.46 -7.00 0.37
CA ASP A 44 11.69 -7.46 0.98
C ASP A 44 11.43 -8.57 2.00
N MET A 45 10.34 -8.46 2.77
CA MET A 45 9.93 -9.51 3.70
C MET A 45 9.65 -10.84 2.97
N ILE A 46 8.92 -10.78 1.87
CA ILE A 46 8.60 -11.97 1.08
C ILE A 46 9.87 -12.55 0.46
N ASP A 47 10.75 -11.71 -0.05
CA ASP A 47 12.04 -12.15 -0.59
C ASP A 47 12.87 -12.88 0.47
N GLN A 48 12.91 -12.37 1.69
CA GLN A 48 13.58 -13.04 2.81
C GLN A 48 12.96 -14.40 3.11
N MET A 49 11.63 -14.49 3.10
CA MET A 49 10.95 -15.77 3.32
C MET A 49 11.25 -16.78 2.22
N LEU A 50 11.33 -16.34 0.97
CA LEU A 50 11.71 -17.19 -0.16
C LEU A 50 13.14 -17.70 -0.05
N GLN A 51 14.01 -16.97 0.61
CA GLN A 51 15.39 -17.37 0.89
C GLN A 51 15.52 -18.23 2.17
N GLY A 52 14.41 -18.54 2.82
CA GLY A 52 14.39 -19.33 4.04
C GLY A 52 14.77 -18.54 5.29
N MET A 53 14.78 -17.21 5.21
CA MET A 53 15.11 -16.34 6.34
C MET A 53 13.84 -15.89 7.06
N THR A 54 13.98 -15.60 8.36
CA THR A 54 12.90 -14.97 9.11
C THR A 54 12.81 -13.50 8.69
N PRO A 55 11.61 -13.04 8.22
CA PRO A 55 11.50 -11.68 7.74
C PRO A 55 11.59 -10.65 8.88
N ASN A 56 12.21 -9.51 8.58
CA ASN A 56 12.23 -8.38 9.48
C ASN A 56 10.92 -7.63 9.40
N MET A 57 10.09 -7.73 10.44
CA MET A 57 8.78 -7.08 10.49
C MET A 57 8.83 -5.67 11.09
N THR A 58 10.00 -5.21 11.53
CA THR A 58 10.14 -3.83 11.98
C THR A 58 10.22 -2.94 10.76
N HIS A 59 9.30 -1.98 10.68
CA HIS A 59 9.44 -0.91 9.71
C HIS A 59 10.79 -0.24 9.94
N SER A 60 11.61 -0.13 8.87
CA SER A 60 12.75 0.76 8.90
C SER A 60 12.16 2.17 8.97
N GLY A 61 11.86 2.59 10.21
CA GLY A 61 11.13 3.80 10.45
C GLY A 61 11.84 5.00 9.90
N GLY A 62 11.17 5.80 9.17
CA GLY A 62 11.53 7.16 9.02
C GLY A 62 12.50 7.47 7.92
N ALA A 63 12.40 6.82 6.78
CA ALA A 63 12.76 7.55 5.59
C ALA A 63 11.84 8.76 5.57
N THR A 64 12.34 9.87 6.07
CA THR A 64 11.68 11.16 5.92
C THR A 64 11.52 11.39 4.44
N ILE A 65 10.30 11.24 3.96
CA ILE A 65 9.98 11.68 2.63
C ILE A 65 10.27 13.17 2.60
N PRO A 66 11.19 13.64 1.74
CA PRO A 66 11.42 15.08 1.65
C PRO A 66 10.09 15.71 1.32
N GLN A 67 9.59 16.52 2.23
CA GLN A 67 8.43 17.32 1.95
C GLN A 67 8.79 18.21 0.77
N SER A 68 8.18 17.94 -0.34
CA SER A 68 8.24 18.83 -1.45
C SER A 68 7.61 20.15 -0.98
N ASN A 69 8.40 21.21 -0.98
CA ASN A 69 7.92 22.57 -0.70
C ASN A 69 7.02 23.10 -1.82
N ASN A 70 6.29 22.23 -2.46
CA ASN A 70 5.36 22.61 -3.49
C ASN A 70 4.17 23.32 -2.84
N MET A 71 4.16 24.62 -2.98
CA MET A 71 3.12 25.50 -2.46
C MET A 71 1.84 25.47 -3.29
N PHE A 72 1.67 24.49 -4.14
CA PHE A 72 0.45 24.35 -4.91
C PHE A 72 -0.64 23.77 -4.00
N GLU A 73 -1.70 24.57 -3.85
CA GLU A 73 -2.87 24.13 -3.13
C GLU A 73 -3.46 22.88 -3.79
N SER A 74 -3.80 21.91 -2.97
CA SER A 74 -4.51 20.75 -3.41
C SER A 74 -5.91 21.14 -3.89
N PHE A 75 -6.22 20.76 -5.11
CA PHE A 75 -7.57 20.87 -5.60
C PHE A 75 -8.34 19.64 -5.15
N SER A 76 -9.22 19.81 -4.16
CA SER A 76 -10.15 18.76 -3.78
C SER A 76 -11.11 18.48 -4.92
N GLY A 77 -11.46 17.21 -5.12
CA GLY A 77 -12.45 16.83 -6.12
C GLY A 77 -11.92 16.65 -7.54
N ASN A 78 -10.60 16.49 -7.72
CA ASN A 78 -10.03 16.16 -9.01
C ASN A 78 -10.52 14.76 -9.44
N THR A 79 -11.25 14.69 -10.57
CA THR A 79 -11.82 13.44 -11.09
C THR A 79 -10.74 12.40 -11.39
N ASN A 80 -9.57 12.84 -11.87
CA ASN A 80 -8.45 11.93 -12.13
C ASN A 80 -7.90 11.33 -10.84
N ASP A 81 -7.83 12.12 -9.78
CA ASP A 81 -7.40 11.61 -8.48
C ASP A 81 -8.42 10.63 -7.90
N GLN A 82 -9.70 10.88 -8.10
CA GLN A 82 -10.77 9.96 -7.68
C GLN A 82 -10.62 8.60 -8.36
N ILE A 83 -10.43 8.58 -9.68
CA ILE A 83 -10.25 7.32 -10.44
C ILE A 83 -9.00 6.60 -9.97
N LEU A 84 -7.91 7.32 -9.81
CA LEU A 84 -6.63 6.79 -9.33
C LEU A 84 -6.79 6.15 -7.94
N LEU A 85 -7.47 6.83 -7.03
CA LEU A 85 -7.68 6.33 -5.67
C LEU A 85 -8.64 5.15 -5.62
N GLU A 86 -9.67 5.13 -6.47
CA GLU A 86 -10.56 3.97 -6.63
C GLU A 86 -9.78 2.75 -7.10
N ASP A 87 -8.86 2.94 -8.06
CA ASP A 87 -7.98 1.85 -8.51
C ASP A 87 -7.10 1.34 -7.39
N LEU A 88 -6.48 2.24 -6.63
CA LEU A 88 -5.64 1.84 -5.50
C LEU A 88 -6.43 1.11 -4.42
N LEU A 89 -7.62 1.59 -4.08
CA LEU A 89 -8.48 0.94 -3.09
C LEU A 89 -8.88 -0.47 -3.56
N SER A 90 -9.20 -0.63 -4.82
CA SER A 90 -9.49 -1.95 -5.41
C SER A 90 -8.26 -2.86 -5.36
N THR A 91 -7.08 -2.32 -5.61
CA THR A 91 -5.81 -3.05 -5.54
C THR A 91 -5.56 -3.55 -4.13
N GLU A 92 -5.77 -2.71 -3.11
CA GLU A 92 -5.61 -3.11 -1.70
C GLU A 92 -6.56 -4.25 -1.32
N LYS A 93 -7.81 -4.18 -1.77
CA LYS A 93 -8.79 -5.25 -1.54
C LYS A 93 -8.34 -6.56 -2.19
N TYR A 94 -7.86 -6.50 -3.42
CA TYR A 94 -7.39 -7.67 -4.15
C TYR A 94 -6.17 -8.30 -3.46
N VAL A 95 -5.17 -7.50 -3.13
CA VAL A 95 -3.93 -7.98 -2.52
C VAL A 95 -4.21 -8.55 -1.13
N SER A 96 -5.05 -7.89 -0.33
CA SER A 96 -5.45 -8.39 0.98
C SER A 96 -6.16 -9.75 0.87
N SER A 97 -7.04 -9.93 -0.09
CA SER A 97 -7.71 -11.20 -0.35
C SER A 97 -6.73 -12.28 -0.79
N PHE A 98 -5.75 -11.93 -1.60
CA PHE A 98 -4.69 -12.86 -2.01
C PHE A 98 -3.91 -13.35 -0.80
N TYR A 99 -3.54 -12.46 0.11
CA TYR A 99 -2.80 -12.84 1.32
C TYR A 99 -3.65 -13.69 2.27
N ASP A 100 -4.95 -13.54 2.27
CA ASP A 100 -5.83 -14.42 3.01
C ASP A 100 -5.62 -15.88 2.58
N THR A 101 -5.59 -16.10 1.27
CA THR A 101 -5.29 -17.43 0.71
C THR A 101 -3.89 -17.91 1.10
N VAL A 102 -2.90 -17.04 1.02
CA VAL A 102 -1.51 -17.39 1.39
C VAL A 102 -1.41 -17.83 2.85
N VAL A 103 -2.12 -17.16 3.76
CA VAL A 103 -2.14 -17.55 5.18
C VAL A 103 -2.65 -18.99 5.33
N PHE A 104 -3.76 -19.33 4.68
CA PHE A 104 -4.32 -20.66 4.77
C PHE A 104 -3.43 -21.74 4.14
N GLU A 105 -2.73 -21.40 3.08
CA GLU A 105 -1.87 -22.34 2.36
C GLU A 105 -0.47 -22.49 2.98
N SER A 106 -0.10 -21.63 3.91
CA SER A 106 1.23 -21.66 4.52
C SER A 106 1.28 -22.62 5.70
N ALA A 107 2.21 -23.57 5.66
CA ALA A 107 2.40 -24.54 6.73
C ALA A 107 3.25 -24.00 7.88
N ASP A 108 4.18 -23.09 7.59
CA ASP A 108 5.09 -22.51 8.57
C ASP A 108 4.40 -21.40 9.36
N PRO A 109 4.30 -21.51 10.70
CA PRO A 109 3.69 -20.47 11.52
C PRO A 109 4.37 -19.10 11.41
N LYS A 110 5.68 -19.07 11.18
CA LYS A 110 6.42 -17.81 11.01
C LYS A 110 6.03 -17.11 9.71
N VAL A 111 5.84 -17.87 8.64
CA VAL A 111 5.35 -17.33 7.36
C VAL A 111 3.93 -16.81 7.54
N ARG A 112 3.05 -17.58 8.16
CA ARG A 112 1.68 -17.13 8.45
C ARG A 112 1.65 -15.82 9.20
N GLN A 113 2.46 -15.69 10.26
CA GLN A 113 2.51 -14.49 11.07
C GLN A 113 2.99 -13.29 10.24
N ALA A 114 4.00 -13.47 9.41
CA ALA A 114 4.52 -12.42 8.54
C ALA A 114 3.48 -11.98 7.52
N ILE A 115 2.77 -12.92 6.89
CA ILE A 115 1.73 -12.61 5.91
C ILE A 115 0.53 -11.92 6.58
N GLN A 116 0.15 -12.33 7.78
CA GLN A 116 -0.90 -11.65 8.54
C GLN A 116 -0.52 -10.20 8.84
N HIS A 117 0.75 -9.95 9.16
CA HIS A 117 1.26 -8.60 9.37
C HIS A 117 1.16 -7.76 8.08
N ILE A 118 1.56 -8.31 6.95
CA ILE A 118 1.44 -7.65 5.65
C ILE A 118 -0.03 -7.36 5.34
N GLN A 119 -0.91 -8.33 5.54
CA GLN A 119 -2.34 -8.17 5.27
C GLN A 119 -2.95 -7.05 6.10
N LYS A 120 -2.55 -6.94 7.37
CA LYS A 120 -3.00 -5.84 8.23
C LYS A 120 -2.55 -4.49 7.70
N ASP A 121 -1.31 -4.39 7.21
CA ASP A 121 -0.81 -3.16 6.58
C ASP A 121 -1.63 -2.81 5.35
N GLU A 122 -1.99 -3.79 4.51
CA GLU A 122 -2.82 -3.55 3.33
C GLU A 122 -4.20 -2.98 3.74
N GLN A 123 -4.79 -3.51 4.80
CA GLN A 123 -6.05 -2.97 5.34
C GLN A 123 -5.88 -1.53 5.85
N ASN A 124 -4.76 -1.23 6.48
CA ASN A 124 -4.45 0.12 6.94
C ASN A 124 -4.24 1.08 5.74
N HIS A 125 -3.62 0.62 4.67
CA HIS A 125 -3.50 1.39 3.42
C HIS A 125 -4.88 1.72 2.87
N GLY A 126 -5.76 0.74 2.82
CA GLY A 126 -7.14 0.93 2.38
C GLY A 126 -7.87 1.96 3.24
N GLN A 127 -7.68 1.92 4.55
CA GLN A 127 -8.27 2.89 5.47
C GLN A 127 -7.77 4.31 5.21
N LYS A 128 -6.47 4.48 5.01
CA LYS A 128 -5.87 5.78 4.73
C LYS A 128 -6.37 6.35 3.40
N ILE A 129 -6.46 5.53 2.36
CA ILE A 129 -7.00 5.92 1.06
C ILE A 129 -8.47 6.32 1.20
N PHE A 130 -9.26 5.51 1.88
CA PHE A 130 -10.68 5.81 2.14
C PHE A 130 -10.84 7.14 2.89
N ASN A 131 -10.04 7.36 3.94
CA ASN A 131 -10.13 8.59 4.73
C ASN A 131 -9.84 9.82 3.87
N TYR A 132 -8.83 9.74 3.02
CA TYR A 132 -8.52 10.83 2.09
C TYR A 132 -9.70 11.07 1.13
N MET A 133 -10.19 10.01 0.49
CA MET A 133 -11.32 10.12 -0.45
C MET A 133 -12.55 10.71 0.22
N ASN A 134 -12.88 10.22 1.41
CA ASN A 134 -14.07 10.66 2.14
C ASN A 134 -13.96 12.14 2.53
N SER A 135 -12.80 12.60 2.99
CA SER A 135 -12.60 13.99 3.37
C SER A 135 -12.56 14.96 2.18
N HIS A 136 -12.37 14.44 0.97
CA HIS A 136 -12.33 15.24 -0.26
C HIS A 136 -13.58 15.04 -1.15
N GLY A 137 -14.63 14.43 -0.60
CA GLY A 137 -15.89 14.24 -1.34
C GLY A 137 -15.81 13.23 -2.47
N MET A 138 -14.83 12.32 -2.43
CA MET A 138 -14.60 11.32 -3.48
C MET A 138 -15.19 9.95 -3.17
N TYR A 139 -15.81 9.78 -2.03
CA TYR A 139 -16.39 8.51 -1.61
C TYR A 139 -17.76 8.73 -0.98
N ASP A 140 -18.77 8.10 -1.52
CA ASP A 140 -20.13 8.16 -1.01
C ASP A 140 -20.38 6.94 -0.11
N VAL A 141 -20.37 7.17 1.19
CA VAL A 141 -20.59 6.10 2.18
C VAL A 141 -22.07 5.80 2.26
N LYS A 142 -22.46 4.59 1.87
CA LYS A 142 -23.84 4.08 2.00
C LYS A 142 -23.86 2.97 3.04
N TYR A 143 -24.75 3.13 3.97
CA TYR A 143 -25.01 2.14 5.01
C TYR A 143 -26.26 1.35 4.67
#